data_847a9b65b46c3696e82dadb8b4a01605
#
_entry.id   847a9b65b46c3696e82dadb8b4a01605
#
_cell.length_a   1.000
_cell.length_b   1.000
_cell.length_c   1.000
_cell.angle_alpha   90.00
_cell.angle_beta   90.00
_cell.angle_gamma   90.00
#
_symmetry.space_group_name_H-M   'P 1'
#
loop_
_entity.id
_entity.type
_entity.pdbx_description
1 polymer ?
#
loop_
_entity_poly.entity_id
_entity_poly.type
_entity_poly.pdbx_seq_one_letter_code
_entity_poly.pdbx_strand_id
1 'polypeptide(L)'
;NSKVLLLSSSGKNIDVAYAIKRAMKYCPDNTAGFTFVDDPAKNKMVGALKPENIFCFKNPYSDGFISIRSKIFTYGLLYKAFANSARFADKLNFTPHYDYYINREGVLPELGNIKHFILLYGSYGEPIAHDIESTMVEGGIASVQVCDYRNFCHGRFIFASNHCQSKRYAETDACVIMLTTPREVKIAEYLRDVALPVNMPIVQIHTELQSSLATI
;
A
#
# COMPACT_ATOMS: atom_id res chain seq x y z
N ASN A 1 23.65 17.71 -4.60
CA ASN A 1 22.43 18.53 -4.51
C ASN A 1 21.23 17.58 -4.30
N SER A 2 20.98 17.19 -3.05
CA SER A 2 19.81 16.37 -2.71
C SER A 2 18.57 17.27 -2.62
N LYS A 3 17.46 16.82 -3.23
CA LYS A 3 16.14 17.44 -3.07
C LYS A 3 15.33 16.59 -2.09
N VAL A 4 14.62 17.25 -1.18
CA VAL A 4 13.79 16.60 -0.16
C VAL A 4 12.34 17.00 -0.37
N LEU A 5 11.45 16.03 -0.51
CA LEU A 5 10.01 16.24 -0.52
C LEU A 5 9.43 15.59 0.75
N LEU A 6 8.83 16.40 1.61
CA LEU A 6 8.16 15.96 2.81
C LEU A 6 6.67 15.77 2.52
N LEU A 7 6.15 14.59 2.81
CA LEU A 7 4.75 14.24 2.61
C LEU A 7 4.08 14.01 3.97
N SER A 8 3.01 14.73 4.26
CA SER A 8 2.21 14.50 5.45
C SER A 8 0.78 14.97 5.25
N SER A 9 -0.19 14.15 5.61
CA SER A 9 -1.59 14.51 5.53
C SER A 9 -1.90 15.73 6.40
N SER A 10 -1.60 15.69 7.69
CA SER A 10 -1.97 16.75 8.64
C SER A 10 -0.83 17.68 9.04
N GLY A 11 0.42 17.28 8.84
CA GLY A 11 1.61 18.02 9.30
C GLY A 11 1.73 18.14 10.81
N LYS A 12 0.97 17.36 11.60
CA LYS A 12 0.88 17.52 13.06
C LYS A 12 1.77 16.56 13.83
N ASN A 13 2.13 15.42 13.26
CA ASN A 13 2.87 14.38 13.94
C ASN A 13 4.27 14.83 14.36
N ILE A 14 4.80 14.24 15.42
CA ILE A 14 6.10 14.59 15.98
C ILE A 14 7.25 14.20 15.05
N ASP A 15 7.16 13.05 14.41
CA ASP A 15 8.10 12.55 13.40
C ASP A 15 8.21 13.50 12.20
N VAL A 16 7.07 14.05 11.72
CA VAL A 16 7.05 15.09 10.70
C VAL A 16 7.81 16.33 11.15
N ALA A 17 7.65 16.76 12.40
CA ALA A 17 8.39 17.90 12.95
C ALA A 17 9.89 17.62 12.98
N TYR A 18 10.32 16.42 13.34
CA TYR A 18 11.74 16.02 13.29
C TYR A 18 12.27 15.97 11.85
N ALA A 19 11.50 15.41 10.93
CA ALA A 19 11.87 15.36 9.51
C ALA A 19 12.06 16.78 8.93
N ILE A 20 11.14 17.70 9.23
CA ILE A 20 11.25 19.11 8.84
C ILE A 20 12.52 19.74 9.41
N LYS A 21 12.74 19.61 10.72
CA LYS A 21 13.93 20.17 11.39
C LYS A 21 15.22 19.65 10.76
N ARG A 22 15.27 18.39 10.42
CA ARG A 22 16.43 17.76 9.78
C ARG A 22 16.61 18.26 8.34
N ALA A 23 15.55 18.29 7.55
CA ALA A 23 15.58 18.77 6.18
C ALA A 23 16.01 20.25 6.11
N MET A 24 15.47 21.11 6.98
CA MET A 24 15.83 22.52 7.05
C MET A 24 17.26 22.75 7.52
N LYS A 25 17.82 21.85 8.33
CA LYS A 25 19.23 21.93 8.73
C LYS A 25 20.20 21.62 7.60
N TYR A 26 19.88 20.61 6.77
CA TYR A 26 20.84 20.07 5.79
C TYR A 26 20.55 20.47 4.34
N CYS A 27 19.30 20.78 4.01
CA CYS A 27 18.85 21.08 2.65
C CYS A 27 17.78 22.20 2.61
N PRO A 28 18.01 23.38 3.26
CA PRO A 28 16.97 24.39 3.44
C PRO A 28 16.37 24.90 2.13
N ASP A 29 17.21 25.08 1.10
CA ASP A 29 16.79 25.62 -0.19
C ASP A 29 16.24 24.56 -1.16
N ASN A 30 16.42 23.28 -0.83
CA ASN A 30 16.01 22.14 -1.64
C ASN A 30 14.93 21.30 -0.96
N THR A 31 14.24 21.85 0.05
CA THR A 31 13.18 21.15 0.76
C THR A 31 11.83 21.73 0.37
N ALA A 32 10.92 20.86 -0.04
CA ALA A 32 9.52 21.16 -0.31
C ALA A 32 8.61 20.28 0.56
N GLY A 33 7.41 20.76 0.84
CA GLY A 33 6.40 20.06 1.61
C GLY A 33 5.10 19.91 0.84
N PHE A 34 4.45 18.76 0.99
CA PHE A 34 3.14 18.48 0.47
C PHE A 34 2.22 18.06 1.64
N THR A 35 1.07 18.70 1.77
CA THR A 35 0.18 18.47 2.90
C THR A 35 -1.27 18.80 2.58
N PHE A 36 -2.20 18.18 3.34
CA PHE A 36 -3.61 18.54 3.33
C PHE A 36 -3.95 19.24 4.63
N VAL A 37 -4.57 20.42 4.56
CA VAL A 37 -4.89 21.18 5.76
C VAL A 37 -6.18 21.96 5.58
N ASP A 38 -7.03 21.88 6.58
CA ASP A 38 -8.17 22.78 6.70
C ASP A 38 -7.76 24.12 7.36
N ASP A 39 -6.75 24.09 8.23
CA ASP A 39 -6.23 25.25 8.93
C ASP A 39 -4.69 25.27 8.83
N PRO A 40 -4.14 26.07 7.90
CA PRO A 40 -2.68 26.18 7.71
C PRO A 40 -1.93 26.57 8.98
N ALA A 41 -2.53 27.37 9.88
CA ALA A 41 -1.87 27.81 11.10
C ALA A 41 -1.53 26.67 12.07
N LYS A 42 -2.22 25.55 11.97
CA LYS A 42 -1.97 24.36 12.82
C LYS A 42 -0.97 23.36 12.23
N ASN A 43 -0.49 23.62 11.04
CA ASN A 43 0.41 22.71 10.34
C ASN A 43 1.87 23.12 10.53
N LYS A 44 2.68 22.22 11.06
CA LYS A 44 4.09 22.48 11.35
C LYS A 44 4.94 22.71 10.09
N MET A 45 4.53 22.17 8.93
CA MET A 45 5.24 22.42 7.68
C MET A 45 5.04 23.86 7.20
N VAL A 46 3.79 24.37 7.30
CA VAL A 46 3.44 25.72 6.82
C VAL A 46 4.24 26.79 7.58
N GLY A 47 4.49 26.58 8.88
CA GLY A 47 5.30 27.53 9.68
C GLY A 47 6.81 27.40 9.49
N ALA A 48 7.30 26.31 8.90
CA ALA A 48 8.73 26.00 8.85
C ALA A 48 9.35 26.08 7.45
N LEU A 49 8.56 25.89 6.40
CA LEU A 49 9.04 25.93 5.01
C LEU A 49 8.69 27.29 4.38
N LYS A 50 9.45 27.68 3.37
CA LYS A 50 9.14 28.87 2.57
C LYS A 50 7.79 28.68 1.84
N PRO A 51 6.93 29.71 1.75
CA PRO A 51 5.61 29.59 1.14
C PRO A 51 5.63 28.99 -0.28
N GLU A 52 6.62 29.34 -1.07
CA GLU A 52 6.80 28.84 -2.44
C GLU A 52 7.17 27.35 -2.51
N ASN A 53 7.60 26.77 -1.40
CA ASN A 53 8.01 25.38 -1.28
C ASN A 53 6.95 24.51 -0.61
N ILE A 54 5.75 25.04 -0.37
CA ILE A 54 4.66 24.30 0.27
C ILE A 54 3.52 24.12 -0.73
N PHE A 55 3.18 22.86 -0.98
CA PHE A 55 2.00 22.47 -1.71
C PHE A 55 0.91 22.07 -0.70
N CYS A 56 0.03 23.03 -0.41
CA CYS A 56 -1.04 22.83 0.56
C CYS A 56 -2.38 22.69 -0.17
N PHE A 57 -3.08 21.58 0.06
CA PHE A 57 -4.36 21.29 -0.55
C PHE A 57 -5.42 21.17 0.54
N LYS A 58 -6.63 21.65 0.24
CA LYS A 58 -7.78 21.36 1.09
C LYS A 58 -8.13 19.88 0.94
N ASN A 59 -8.23 19.19 2.07
CA ASN A 59 -8.69 17.80 2.05
C ASN A 59 -10.19 17.79 1.70
N PRO A 60 -10.59 17.24 0.53
CA PRO A 60 -12.00 17.19 0.16
C PRO A 60 -12.80 16.18 0.99
N TYR A 61 -12.12 15.33 1.76
CA TYR A 61 -12.73 14.24 2.51
C TYR A 61 -12.25 14.24 3.96
N SER A 62 -13.16 13.98 4.87
CA SER A 62 -12.83 13.64 6.24
C SER A 62 -12.32 12.21 6.28
N ASP A 63 -11.05 12.02 6.60
CA ASP A 63 -10.52 10.71 6.95
C ASP A 63 -10.93 10.37 8.39
N GLY A 64 -11.25 9.09 8.62
CA GLY A 64 -11.39 8.54 9.96
C GLY A 64 -10.02 8.34 10.64
N PHE A 65 -9.92 7.37 11.55
CA PHE A 65 -8.68 7.03 12.25
C PHE A 65 -7.57 6.64 11.26
N ILE A 66 -7.91 5.95 10.18
CA ILE A 66 -6.96 5.53 9.13
C ILE A 66 -7.11 6.48 7.94
N SER A 67 -6.02 7.16 7.58
CA SER A 67 -5.98 8.17 6.52
C SER A 67 -5.92 7.58 5.10
N ILE A 68 -6.81 6.66 4.75
CA ILE A 68 -6.79 5.97 3.45
C ILE A 68 -7.07 6.94 2.29
N ARG A 69 -8.08 7.79 2.43
CA ARG A 69 -8.50 8.69 1.35
C ARG A 69 -7.44 9.73 1.04
N SER A 70 -6.82 10.31 2.05
CA SER A 70 -5.73 11.26 1.86
C SER A 70 -4.48 10.61 1.27
N LYS A 71 -4.18 9.34 1.58
CA LYS A 71 -3.10 8.58 0.93
C LYS A 71 -3.38 8.41 -0.57
N ILE A 72 -4.55 7.90 -0.96
CA ILE A 72 -4.93 7.71 -2.37
C ILE A 72 -4.86 9.03 -3.13
N PHE A 73 -5.36 10.11 -2.54
CA PHE A 73 -5.32 11.42 -3.16
C PHE A 73 -3.88 11.95 -3.31
N THR A 74 -3.02 11.73 -2.31
CA THR A 74 -1.59 12.07 -2.36
C THR A 74 -0.91 11.34 -3.51
N TYR A 75 -1.10 10.03 -3.62
CA TYR A 75 -0.53 9.23 -4.71
C TYR A 75 -1.03 9.69 -6.07
N GLY A 76 -2.32 9.98 -6.21
CA GLY A 76 -2.89 10.51 -7.45
C GLY A 76 -2.28 11.85 -7.86
N LEU A 77 -2.08 12.77 -6.92
CA LEU A 77 -1.47 14.07 -7.19
C LEU A 77 0.03 13.95 -7.53
N LEU A 78 0.78 13.12 -6.81
CA LEU A 78 2.18 12.84 -7.10
C LEU A 78 2.33 12.19 -8.48
N TYR A 79 1.50 11.21 -8.76
CA TYR A 79 1.49 10.59 -10.08
C TYR A 79 1.24 11.63 -11.18
N LYS A 80 0.23 12.48 -11.03
CA LYS A 80 -0.07 13.56 -11.96
C LYS A 80 1.11 14.52 -12.15
N ALA A 81 1.79 14.85 -11.05
CA ALA A 81 2.94 15.77 -11.08
C ALA A 81 4.14 15.16 -11.80
N PHE A 82 4.40 13.86 -11.63
CA PHE A 82 5.57 13.20 -12.20
C PHE A 82 5.33 12.58 -13.59
N ALA A 83 4.11 12.16 -13.89
CA ALA A 83 3.79 11.53 -15.18
C ALA A 83 3.77 12.52 -16.35
N ASN A 84 3.84 13.83 -16.08
CA ASN A 84 3.90 14.93 -17.07
C ASN A 84 2.92 14.76 -18.24
N SER A 85 1.79 14.08 -18.04
CA SER A 85 0.82 13.78 -19.08
C SER A 85 -0.57 14.29 -18.70
N ALA A 86 -1.01 15.33 -19.41
CA ALA A 86 -2.40 15.79 -19.38
C ALA A 86 -3.41 14.65 -19.71
N ARG A 87 -2.96 13.60 -20.38
CA ARG A 87 -3.77 12.43 -20.74
C ARG A 87 -4.18 11.56 -19.56
N PHE A 88 -3.51 11.67 -18.42
CA PHE A 88 -3.79 10.82 -17.26
C PHE A 88 -4.86 11.40 -16.34
N ALA A 89 -5.02 12.72 -16.33
CA ALA A 89 -6.03 13.38 -15.50
C ALA A 89 -7.46 12.94 -15.86
N ASP A 90 -7.71 12.72 -17.16
CA ASP A 90 -9.02 12.30 -17.66
C ASP A 90 -9.29 10.80 -17.47
N LYS A 91 -8.26 10.04 -17.14
CA LYS A 91 -8.32 8.57 -16.97
C LYS A 91 -8.10 8.06 -15.55
N LEU A 92 -7.98 8.94 -14.56
CA LEU A 92 -8.12 8.55 -13.16
C LEU A 92 -9.60 8.23 -12.86
N ASN A 93 -10.23 7.48 -13.72
CA ASN A 93 -11.35 6.66 -13.32
C ASN A 93 -10.75 5.63 -12.37
N PHE A 94 -10.90 5.87 -11.09
CA PHE A 94 -10.67 4.89 -10.03
C PHE A 94 -11.72 3.77 -10.06
N THR A 95 -12.13 3.38 -11.25
CA THR A 95 -12.78 2.09 -11.42
C THR A 95 -11.66 1.10 -11.28
N PRO A 96 -11.54 0.40 -10.17
CA PRO A 96 -10.45 -0.52 -9.97
C PRO A 96 -10.62 -1.64 -11.00
N HIS A 97 -9.78 -1.68 -12.00
CA HIS A 97 -9.59 -2.84 -12.84
C HIS A 97 -8.75 -3.83 -12.04
N TYR A 98 -9.39 -4.52 -11.12
CA TYR A 98 -8.77 -5.68 -10.48
C TYR A 98 -9.68 -6.88 -10.71
N ASP A 99 -9.08 -7.91 -11.27
CA ASP A 99 -9.68 -9.21 -11.31
C ASP A 99 -9.45 -9.87 -9.96
N TYR A 100 -10.53 -10.17 -9.25
CA TYR A 100 -10.46 -11.01 -8.07
C TYR A 100 -10.42 -12.46 -8.51
N TYR A 101 -9.32 -13.12 -8.26
CA TYR A 101 -9.33 -14.56 -8.22
C TYR A 101 -9.52 -14.97 -6.75
N ILE A 102 -10.71 -15.42 -6.50
CA ILE A 102 -11.06 -15.99 -5.21
C ILE A 102 -10.97 -17.49 -5.41
N ASN A 103 -10.22 -18.12 -4.56
CA ASN A 103 -9.97 -19.56 -4.48
C ASN A 103 -10.70 -20.48 -5.49
N ARG A 104 -10.24 -21.75 -5.61
CA ARG A 104 -10.81 -22.75 -6.54
C ARG A 104 -12.33 -22.90 -6.49
N GLU A 105 -12.97 -22.49 -5.42
CA GLU A 105 -14.41 -22.63 -5.19
C GLU A 105 -15.21 -21.34 -5.47
N GLY A 106 -14.56 -20.25 -5.86
CA GLY A 106 -15.22 -18.98 -6.21
C GLY A 106 -15.88 -18.24 -5.02
N VAL A 107 -15.63 -18.68 -3.80
CA VAL A 107 -16.21 -18.08 -2.59
C VAL A 107 -15.20 -17.17 -1.92
N LEU A 108 -15.57 -15.89 -1.70
CA LEU A 108 -14.80 -15.00 -0.83
C LEU A 108 -14.76 -15.61 0.58
N PRO A 109 -13.57 -15.84 1.15
CA PRO A 109 -13.51 -16.23 2.55
C PRO A 109 -14.21 -15.15 3.37
N GLU A 110 -14.87 -15.54 4.44
CA GLU A 110 -15.38 -14.58 5.43
C GLU A 110 -14.18 -13.89 6.10
N LEU A 111 -13.69 -12.83 5.47
CA LEU A 111 -12.48 -12.11 5.89
C LEU A 111 -12.58 -11.62 7.34
N GLY A 112 -13.81 -11.46 7.86
CA GLY A 112 -14.03 -11.06 9.27
C GLY A 112 -13.48 -12.05 10.29
N ASN A 113 -13.31 -13.32 9.93
CA ASN A 113 -12.77 -14.36 10.82
C ASN A 113 -11.25 -14.51 10.69
N ILE A 114 -10.66 -13.92 9.65
CA ILE A 114 -9.21 -14.00 9.41
C ILE A 114 -8.47 -13.10 10.40
N LYS A 115 -7.49 -13.67 11.08
CA LYS A 115 -6.63 -12.99 12.06
C LYS A 115 -5.19 -12.82 11.57
N HIS A 116 -4.80 -13.61 10.57
CA HIS A 116 -3.45 -13.59 10.02
C HIS A 116 -3.51 -13.49 8.49
N PHE A 117 -2.90 -12.48 7.94
CA PHE A 117 -2.71 -12.37 6.49
C PHE A 117 -1.25 -12.58 6.13
N ILE A 118 -1.03 -13.36 5.09
CA ILE A 118 0.27 -13.49 4.43
C ILE A 118 0.15 -12.74 3.11
N LEU A 119 0.83 -11.61 3.00
CA LEU A 119 0.76 -10.73 1.85
C LEU A 119 1.99 -10.94 0.96
N LEU A 120 1.78 -11.53 -0.21
CA LEU A 120 2.82 -11.83 -1.16
C LEU A 120 2.90 -10.76 -2.24
N TYR A 121 4.11 -10.32 -2.56
CA TYR A 121 4.35 -9.31 -3.56
C TYR A 121 5.54 -9.62 -4.46
N GLY A 122 5.53 -9.08 -5.67
CA GLY A 122 6.70 -8.93 -6.53
C GLY A 122 7.32 -7.54 -6.40
N SER A 123 8.38 -7.27 -7.14
CA SER A 123 9.23 -6.08 -7.01
C SER A 123 8.50 -4.73 -6.88
N TYR A 124 7.44 -4.52 -7.61
CA TYR A 124 6.68 -3.26 -7.57
C TYR A 124 5.54 -3.24 -6.56
N GLY A 125 5.15 -4.41 -6.07
CA GLY A 125 4.10 -4.54 -5.06
C GLY A 125 4.57 -4.24 -3.64
N GLU A 126 5.88 -4.11 -3.40
CA GLU A 126 6.45 -3.92 -2.06
C GLU A 126 5.88 -2.71 -1.31
N PRO A 127 5.84 -1.50 -1.87
CA PRO A 127 5.28 -0.34 -1.17
C PRO A 127 3.80 -0.52 -0.83
N ILE A 128 3.03 -1.13 -1.75
CA ILE A 128 1.60 -1.41 -1.55
C ILE A 128 1.41 -2.46 -0.45
N ALA A 129 2.24 -3.50 -0.44
CA ALA A 129 2.18 -4.54 0.55
C ALA A 129 2.44 -4.00 1.97
N HIS A 130 3.45 -3.15 2.13
CA HIS A 130 3.73 -2.51 3.41
C HIS A 130 2.67 -1.48 3.82
N ASP A 131 2.04 -0.79 2.88
CA ASP A 131 0.93 0.13 3.19
C ASP A 131 -0.32 -0.63 3.65
N ILE A 132 -0.64 -1.76 3.04
CA ILE A 132 -1.72 -2.65 3.47
C ILE A 132 -1.43 -3.20 4.87
N GLU A 133 -0.22 -3.69 5.10
CA GLU A 133 0.21 -4.20 6.41
C GLU A 133 0.04 -3.15 7.49
N SER A 134 0.63 -1.97 7.31
CA SER A 134 0.51 -0.86 8.25
C SER A 134 -0.95 -0.50 8.53
N THR A 135 -1.77 -0.40 7.48
CA THR A 135 -3.18 -0.04 7.59
C THR A 135 -3.99 -1.08 8.38
N MET A 136 -3.75 -2.38 8.14
CA MET A 136 -4.46 -3.45 8.84
C MET A 136 -4.05 -3.56 10.31
N VAL A 137 -2.76 -3.39 10.59
CA VAL A 137 -2.21 -3.44 11.96
C VAL A 137 -2.65 -2.20 12.76
N GLU A 138 -2.53 -1.00 12.19
CA GLU A 138 -3.00 0.25 12.82
C GLU A 138 -4.50 0.22 13.11
N GLY A 139 -5.28 -0.38 12.21
CA GLY A 139 -6.73 -0.54 12.37
C GLY A 139 -7.11 -1.63 13.38
N GLY A 140 -6.16 -2.40 13.91
CA GLY A 140 -6.45 -3.53 14.79
C GLY A 140 -7.25 -4.64 14.11
N ILE A 141 -7.18 -4.73 12.78
CA ILE A 141 -7.99 -5.66 11.98
C ILE A 141 -7.40 -7.06 12.07
N ALA A 142 -6.11 -7.19 11.75
CA ALA A 142 -5.40 -8.47 11.74
C ALA A 142 -3.89 -8.27 11.81
N SER A 143 -3.15 -9.34 12.10
CA SER A 143 -1.71 -9.35 11.88
C SER A 143 -1.41 -9.65 10.41
N VAL A 144 -0.37 -9.03 9.87
CA VAL A 144 0.03 -9.22 8.47
C VAL A 144 1.51 -9.58 8.39
N GLN A 145 1.83 -10.64 7.68
CA GLN A 145 3.20 -10.99 7.32
C GLN A 145 3.44 -10.63 5.86
N VAL A 146 4.27 -9.62 5.62
CA VAL A 146 4.66 -9.21 4.27
C VAL A 146 5.87 -10.02 3.80
N CYS A 147 5.82 -10.55 2.59
CA CYS A 147 6.89 -11.38 2.04
C CYS A 147 6.91 -11.30 0.51
N ASP A 148 8.08 -11.17 -0.08
CA ASP A 148 8.20 -11.35 -1.52
C ASP A 148 8.07 -12.83 -1.91
N TYR A 149 7.63 -13.09 -3.15
CA TYR A 149 7.38 -14.44 -3.66
C TYR A 149 8.59 -15.37 -3.54
N ARG A 150 9.79 -14.84 -3.78
CA ARG A 150 11.02 -15.65 -3.72
C ARG A 150 11.29 -16.13 -2.30
N ASN A 151 11.28 -15.23 -1.32
CA ASN A 151 11.50 -15.59 0.08
C ASN A 151 10.40 -16.51 0.61
N PHE A 152 9.16 -16.32 0.16
CA PHE A 152 8.07 -17.21 0.51
C PHE A 152 8.33 -18.64 0.03
N CYS A 153 8.73 -18.81 -1.21
CA CYS A 153 9.08 -20.12 -1.78
C CYS A 153 10.30 -20.77 -1.14
N HIS A 154 11.18 -20.00 -0.48
CA HIS A 154 12.37 -20.52 0.19
C HIS A 154 12.12 -21.03 1.63
N GLY A 155 10.89 -21.42 1.96
CA GLY A 155 10.56 -22.11 3.21
C GLY A 155 9.49 -21.41 4.06
N ARG A 156 9.15 -20.16 3.82
CA ARG A 156 8.09 -19.49 4.58
C ARG A 156 6.69 -20.06 4.33
N PHE A 157 6.48 -20.71 3.19
CA PHE A 157 5.25 -21.45 2.89
C PHE A 157 4.98 -22.58 3.89
N ILE A 158 5.99 -23.10 4.59
CA ILE A 158 5.83 -24.14 5.62
C ILE A 158 4.95 -23.62 6.76
N PHE A 159 5.10 -22.36 7.15
CA PHE A 159 4.23 -21.76 8.16
C PHE A 159 2.75 -21.80 7.72
N ALA A 160 2.49 -21.36 6.48
CA ALA A 160 1.15 -21.40 5.91
C ALA A 160 0.59 -22.84 5.85
N SER A 161 1.40 -23.79 5.39
CA SER A 161 1.03 -25.20 5.30
C SER A 161 0.71 -25.79 6.67
N ASN A 162 1.56 -25.59 7.66
CA ASN A 162 1.36 -26.11 9.00
C ASN A 162 0.15 -25.49 9.70
N HIS A 163 -0.09 -24.20 9.46
CA HIS A 163 -1.23 -23.51 10.06
C HIS A 163 -2.57 -24.03 9.56
N CYS A 164 -2.63 -24.54 8.32
CA CYS A 164 -3.86 -25.01 7.70
C CYS A 164 -4.04 -26.51 7.67
N GLN A 165 -2.98 -27.31 7.89
CA GLN A 165 -3.03 -28.77 7.74
C GLN A 165 -4.09 -29.49 8.61
N SER A 166 -4.40 -28.95 9.77
CA SER A 166 -5.33 -29.56 10.73
C SER A 166 -6.71 -28.89 10.79
N LYS A 167 -6.91 -27.81 10.03
CA LYS A 167 -8.12 -27.00 10.09
C LYS A 167 -8.99 -27.21 8.85
N ARG A 168 -10.31 -27.22 9.03
CA ARG A 168 -11.24 -27.09 7.93
C ARG A 168 -11.15 -25.67 7.35
N TYR A 169 -11.53 -25.50 6.10
CA TYR A 169 -11.52 -24.18 5.45
C TYR A 169 -12.25 -23.12 6.29
N ALA A 170 -13.44 -23.45 6.82
CA ALA A 170 -14.22 -22.54 7.66
C ALA A 170 -13.59 -22.25 9.04
N GLU A 171 -12.61 -23.03 9.48
CA GLU A 171 -11.92 -22.89 10.77
C GLU A 171 -10.55 -22.20 10.63
N THR A 172 -10.15 -21.90 9.39
CA THR A 172 -8.88 -21.24 9.10
C THR A 172 -9.00 -19.76 9.40
N ASP A 173 -8.10 -19.29 10.25
CA ASP A 173 -7.96 -17.88 10.64
C ASP A 173 -6.83 -17.16 9.89
N ALA A 174 -6.26 -17.81 8.88
CA ALA A 174 -5.21 -17.27 8.00
C ALA A 174 -5.67 -17.20 6.55
N CYS A 175 -5.17 -16.20 5.82
CA CYS A 175 -5.44 -15.98 4.41
C CYS A 175 -4.16 -15.52 3.69
N VAL A 176 -3.95 -15.98 2.47
CA VAL A 176 -2.87 -15.49 1.60
C VAL A 176 -3.44 -14.47 0.64
N ILE A 177 -2.88 -13.26 0.64
CA ILE A 177 -3.15 -12.23 -0.36
C ILE A 177 -1.97 -12.18 -1.33
N MET A 178 -2.23 -12.34 -2.61
CA MET A 178 -1.24 -12.33 -3.66
C MET A 178 -1.38 -11.07 -4.51
N LEU A 179 -0.40 -10.14 -4.43
CA LEU A 179 -0.32 -9.01 -5.33
C LEU A 179 0.44 -9.43 -6.59
N THR A 180 -0.23 -9.41 -7.73
CA THR A 180 0.35 -9.88 -8.98
C THR A 180 0.32 -8.83 -10.09
N THR A 181 1.42 -8.78 -10.83
CA THR A 181 1.50 -8.16 -12.16
C THR A 181 1.71 -9.29 -13.18
N PRO A 182 1.75 -9.02 -14.50
CA PRO A 182 2.05 -10.05 -15.49
C PRO A 182 3.35 -10.84 -15.23
N ARG A 183 4.27 -10.30 -14.43
CA ARG A 183 5.53 -10.99 -14.09
C ARG A 183 5.35 -12.08 -13.04
N GLU A 184 4.44 -11.88 -12.10
CA GLU A 184 4.24 -12.77 -10.95
C GLU A 184 3.13 -13.81 -11.19
N VAL A 185 2.33 -13.67 -12.26
CA VAL A 185 1.17 -14.55 -12.52
C VAL A 185 1.54 -16.03 -12.43
N LYS A 186 2.59 -16.45 -13.12
CA LYS A 186 2.99 -17.88 -13.16
C LYS A 186 3.37 -18.44 -11.78
N ILE A 187 4.10 -17.67 -10.97
CA ILE A 187 4.46 -18.11 -9.62
C ILE A 187 3.25 -18.09 -8.69
N ALA A 188 2.36 -17.12 -8.82
CA ALA A 188 1.14 -17.06 -8.05
C ALA A 188 0.20 -18.24 -8.36
N GLU A 189 0.02 -18.57 -9.64
CA GLU A 189 -0.72 -19.74 -10.08
C GLU A 189 -0.13 -21.03 -9.52
N TYR A 190 1.18 -21.22 -9.61
CA TYR A 190 1.83 -22.39 -9.04
C TYR A 190 1.61 -22.48 -7.52
N LEU A 191 1.77 -21.39 -6.80
CA LEU A 191 1.52 -21.37 -5.35
C LEU A 191 0.07 -21.71 -5.03
N ARG A 192 -0.87 -21.12 -5.74
CA ARG A 192 -2.31 -21.35 -5.53
C ARG A 192 -2.71 -22.79 -5.86
N ASP A 193 -2.22 -23.34 -6.95
CA ASP A 193 -2.74 -24.58 -7.51
C ASP A 193 -1.97 -25.82 -7.05
N VAL A 194 -0.71 -25.66 -6.62
CA VAL A 194 0.18 -26.77 -6.34
C VAL A 194 0.80 -26.73 -4.94
N ALA A 195 1.31 -25.57 -4.52
CA ALA A 195 2.17 -25.50 -3.34
C ALA A 195 1.43 -25.21 -2.03
N LEU A 196 0.36 -24.43 -2.08
CA LEU A 196 -0.42 -24.09 -0.89
C LEU A 196 -1.51 -25.14 -0.62
N PRO A 197 -1.86 -25.36 0.66
CA PRO A 197 -2.94 -26.28 1.04
C PRO A 197 -4.25 -25.91 0.37
N VAL A 198 -5.03 -26.91 -0.04
CA VAL A 198 -6.33 -26.71 -0.72
C VAL A 198 -7.32 -25.91 0.15
N ASN A 199 -7.24 -26.06 1.46
CA ASN A 199 -8.06 -25.35 2.43
C ASN A 199 -7.53 -23.96 2.85
N MET A 200 -6.43 -23.48 2.26
CA MET A 200 -5.92 -22.14 2.51
C MET A 200 -6.76 -21.12 1.72
N PRO A 201 -7.40 -20.16 2.41
CA PRO A 201 -8.02 -19.03 1.73
C PRO A 201 -6.98 -18.20 0.98
N ILE A 202 -7.25 -17.94 -0.29
CA ILE A 202 -6.36 -17.15 -1.15
C ILE A 202 -7.15 -16.06 -1.84
N VAL A 203 -6.64 -14.84 -1.77
CA VAL A 203 -7.13 -13.69 -2.53
C VAL A 203 -6.01 -13.24 -3.45
N GLN A 204 -6.21 -13.31 -4.75
CA GLN A 204 -5.27 -12.78 -5.73
C GLN A 204 -5.78 -11.45 -6.26
N ILE A 205 -4.96 -10.42 -6.14
CA ILE A 205 -5.21 -9.09 -6.70
C ILE A 205 -4.25 -8.91 -7.86
N HIS A 206 -4.80 -8.89 -9.07
CA HIS A 206 -4.00 -8.74 -10.29
C HIS A 206 -4.15 -7.33 -10.86
N THR A 207 -3.06 -6.77 -11.34
CA THR A 207 -3.06 -5.53 -12.11
C THR A 207 -2.30 -5.71 -13.41
N GLU A 208 -2.92 -5.31 -14.51
CA GLU A 208 -2.29 -5.30 -15.83
C GLU A 208 -1.37 -4.10 -16.08
N LEU A 209 -1.00 -3.35 -15.05
CA LEU A 209 -0.03 -2.28 -15.19
C LEU A 209 1.26 -2.82 -15.81
N GLN A 210 1.36 -2.64 -17.10
CA GLN A 210 2.54 -3.03 -17.85
C GLN A 210 3.76 -2.30 -17.32
N SER A 211 4.89 -2.98 -17.37
CA SER A 211 6.21 -2.57 -16.89
C SER A 211 6.69 -1.19 -17.36
N SER A 212 6.07 -0.58 -18.36
CA SER A 212 6.40 0.77 -18.81
C SER A 212 5.99 1.90 -17.85
N LEU A 213 5.05 1.64 -16.93
CA LEU A 213 4.69 2.56 -15.86
C LEU A 213 5.35 2.19 -14.51
N ALA A 214 5.90 1.01 -14.41
CA ALA A 214 6.60 0.53 -13.24
C ALA A 214 8.09 0.93 -13.23
N THR A 215 8.54 1.68 -14.20
CA THR A 215 9.92 2.19 -14.33
C THR A 215 10.03 3.68 -13.99
N ILE A 216 8.95 4.29 -13.55
CA ILE A 216 8.93 5.63 -12.98
C ILE A 216 8.68 5.54 -11.48
#